data_ddc61ede5bc37482715339db8671cd6c
#
_entry.id   ddc61ede5bc37482715339db8671cd6c
#
_cell.length_a   1.000
_cell.length_b   1.000
_cell.length_c   1.000
_cell.angle_alpha   90.00
_cell.angle_beta   90.00
_cell.angle_gamma   90.00
#
_symmetry.space_group_name_H-M   'P 1'
#
loop_
_entity.id
_entity.type
_entity.pdbx_description
1 polymer ?
#
loop_
_entity_poly.entity_id
_entity_poly.type
_entity_poly.pdbx_seq_one_letter_code
_entity_poly.pdbx_strand_id
1 'polypeptide(L)'
;LVDRASGNPKLVYGPGGVKQRAEDISDMLGIPIDRYIQVNIKGFIALVDYLEGVDFYVPCDMDYDDPYQDLFIHFKQGQQHLSGQQAMEVARFRKNNDGSGYTDVGRTQTQQKLLIALAKKVLAWNSVSKINGFVEIFNKYVSTNMELSEMMYFASQVIYLDTAAGVETATLEGNGEATWRGYPYCYELDPDTTLDTVNRLLNPYDRDLTAEELHLGTSK
;
A
#
# COMPACT_ATOMS: atom_id res chain seq x y z
N LEU A 1 6.74 -12.24 1.88
CA LEU A 1 7.51 -12.65 0.70
C LEU A 1 8.86 -13.22 1.16
N VAL A 2 9.13 -14.44 0.80
CA VAL A 2 10.38 -15.15 1.11
C VAL A 2 11.13 -15.31 -0.21
N ASP A 3 12.42 -14.97 -0.23
CA ASP A 3 13.25 -15.24 -1.40
C ASP A 3 13.18 -16.73 -1.77
N ARG A 4 12.70 -17.04 -2.97
CA ARG A 4 12.51 -18.41 -3.45
C ARG A 4 13.80 -19.20 -3.56
N ALA A 5 14.94 -18.54 -3.79
CA ALA A 5 16.24 -19.19 -3.96
C ALA A 5 16.89 -19.56 -2.62
N SER A 6 16.80 -18.72 -1.61
CA SER A 6 17.46 -18.92 -0.32
C SER A 6 16.51 -19.19 0.85
N GLY A 7 15.21 -18.96 0.71
CA GLY A 7 14.23 -19.03 1.78
C GLY A 7 14.45 -17.98 2.89
N ASN A 8 15.27 -16.96 2.62
CA ASN A 8 15.68 -15.99 3.64
C ASN A 8 14.85 -14.68 3.57
N PRO A 9 14.01 -14.39 4.55
CA PRO A 9 13.19 -13.16 4.56
C PRO A 9 14.02 -11.87 4.61
N LYS A 10 15.28 -11.92 5.00
CA LYS A 10 16.14 -10.73 5.10
C LYS A 10 16.54 -10.14 3.74
N LEU A 11 16.56 -10.94 2.68
CA LEU A 11 16.90 -10.46 1.33
C LEU A 11 15.80 -9.61 0.69
N VAL A 12 14.55 -9.75 1.15
CA VAL A 12 13.39 -9.00 0.65
C VAL A 12 13.42 -7.52 1.07
N TYR A 13 14.17 -7.18 2.12
CA TYR A 13 14.22 -5.82 2.69
C TYR A 13 15.50 -5.04 2.33
N GLY A 14 16.44 -5.64 1.58
CA GLY A 14 17.65 -4.98 1.12
C GLY A 14 17.41 -4.03 -0.08
N PRO A 15 18.46 -3.31 -0.54
CA PRO A 15 18.36 -2.40 -1.69
C PRO A 15 17.86 -3.04 -2.98
N GLY A 16 18.09 -4.36 -3.17
CA GLY A 16 17.52 -5.15 -4.27
C GLY A 16 16.10 -5.67 -3.99
N GLY A 17 15.61 -5.55 -2.76
CA GLY A 17 14.38 -6.21 -2.31
C GLY A 17 13.09 -5.69 -2.95
N VAL A 18 13.08 -4.44 -3.44
CA VAL A 18 11.90 -3.89 -4.13
C VAL A 18 11.76 -4.50 -5.52
N LYS A 19 12.85 -4.60 -6.26
CA LYS A 19 12.86 -5.24 -7.58
C LYS A 19 12.45 -6.70 -7.46
N GLN A 20 13.02 -7.44 -6.52
CA GLN A 20 12.67 -8.84 -6.28
C GLN A 20 11.20 -9.00 -5.89
N ARG A 21 10.64 -8.10 -5.06
CA ARG A 21 9.21 -8.11 -4.74
C ARG A 21 8.33 -7.87 -5.96
N ALA A 22 8.71 -6.95 -6.83
CA ALA A 22 7.98 -6.70 -8.07
C ALA A 22 8.00 -7.95 -8.97
N GLU A 23 9.15 -8.61 -9.12
CA GLU A 23 9.29 -9.86 -9.86
C GLU A 23 8.45 -11.00 -9.23
N ASP A 24 8.50 -11.17 -7.90
CA ASP A 24 7.72 -12.18 -7.18
C ASP A 24 6.20 -11.94 -7.32
N ILE A 25 5.75 -10.69 -7.23
CA ILE A 25 4.34 -10.35 -7.40
C ILE A 25 3.92 -10.54 -8.86
N SER A 26 4.78 -10.15 -9.81
CA SER A 26 4.54 -10.35 -11.24
C SER A 26 4.36 -11.83 -11.58
N ASP A 27 5.25 -12.68 -11.08
CA ASP A 27 5.16 -14.13 -11.25
C ASP A 27 3.92 -14.71 -10.56
N MET A 28 3.64 -14.28 -9.35
CA MET A 28 2.49 -14.77 -8.57
C MET A 28 1.15 -14.45 -9.22
N LEU A 29 1.00 -13.25 -9.78
CA LEU A 29 -0.26 -12.76 -10.36
C LEU A 29 -0.36 -12.95 -11.89
N GLY A 30 0.70 -13.45 -12.55
CA GLY A 30 0.71 -13.66 -14.00
C GLY A 30 0.69 -12.37 -14.84
N ILE A 31 1.02 -11.22 -14.25
CA ILE A 31 1.00 -9.91 -14.91
C ILE A 31 2.36 -9.21 -14.77
N PRO A 32 2.79 -8.38 -15.75
CA PRO A 32 4.04 -7.63 -15.64
C PRO A 32 3.91 -6.49 -14.63
N ILE A 33 4.94 -6.30 -13.82
CA ILE A 33 5.11 -5.14 -12.95
C ILE A 33 6.38 -4.41 -13.36
N ASP A 34 6.23 -3.39 -14.18
CA ASP A 34 7.35 -2.67 -14.81
C ASP A 34 7.88 -1.53 -13.95
N ARG A 35 7.03 -0.95 -13.14
CA ARG A 35 7.35 0.24 -12.36
C ARG A 35 6.98 0.07 -10.89
N TYR A 36 7.79 0.67 -10.02
CA TYR A 36 7.51 0.73 -8.60
C TYR A 36 7.78 2.11 -8.03
N ILE A 37 7.07 2.44 -6.98
CA ILE A 37 7.33 3.60 -6.13
C ILE A 37 7.40 3.10 -4.69
N GLN A 38 8.53 3.31 -4.03
CA GLN A 38 8.72 2.99 -2.63
C GLN A 38 8.89 4.28 -1.83
N VAL A 39 8.03 4.47 -0.84
CA VAL A 39 8.08 5.59 0.10
C VAL A 39 8.38 5.03 1.49
N ASN A 40 9.38 5.59 2.18
CA ASN A 40 9.61 5.21 3.57
C ASN A 40 8.67 5.97 4.52
N ILE A 41 8.57 5.52 5.77
CA ILE A 41 7.66 6.11 6.78
C ILE A 41 7.94 7.61 6.97
N LYS A 42 9.21 8.04 7.00
CA LYS A 42 9.58 9.45 7.16
C LYS A 42 9.13 10.28 5.96
N GLY A 43 9.20 9.70 4.76
CA GLY A 43 8.71 10.34 3.54
C GLY A 43 7.19 10.49 3.52
N PHE A 44 6.48 9.46 3.99
CA PHE A 44 5.03 9.54 4.14
C PHE A 44 4.63 10.66 5.12
N ILE A 45 5.24 10.72 6.30
CA ILE A 45 5.00 11.78 7.28
C ILE A 45 5.29 13.16 6.68
N ALA A 46 6.48 13.32 6.07
CA ALA A 46 6.89 14.59 5.47
C ALA A 46 5.95 15.04 4.34
N LEU A 47 5.46 14.11 3.52
CA LEU A 47 4.50 14.40 2.45
C LEU A 47 3.17 14.90 3.02
N VAL A 48 2.62 14.19 4.01
CA VAL A 48 1.34 14.58 4.64
C VAL A 48 1.46 15.95 5.31
N ASP A 49 2.55 16.19 6.05
CA ASP A 49 2.80 17.49 6.69
C ASP A 49 2.99 18.61 5.65
N TYR A 50 3.67 18.32 4.55
CA TYR A 50 3.85 19.27 3.45
C TYR A 50 2.52 19.64 2.77
N LEU A 51 1.59 18.69 2.74
CA LEU A 51 0.21 18.90 2.28
C LEU A 51 -0.67 19.58 3.35
N GLU A 52 -0.09 20.01 4.46
CA GLU A 52 -0.83 20.62 5.59
C GLU A 52 -1.84 19.65 6.22
N GLY A 53 -1.46 18.37 6.36
CA GLY A 53 -2.28 17.31 6.93
C GLY A 53 -3.26 16.69 5.94
N VAL A 54 -4.10 15.79 6.38
CA VAL A 54 -5.15 15.14 5.58
C VAL A 54 -6.45 15.00 6.36
N ASP A 55 -7.58 15.32 5.73
CA ASP A 55 -8.89 15.07 6.30
C ASP A 55 -9.26 13.61 6.07
N PHE A 56 -9.50 12.89 7.14
CA PHE A 56 -9.73 11.45 7.11
C PHE A 56 -10.79 11.02 8.11
N TYR A 57 -11.65 10.08 7.70
CA TYR A 57 -12.60 9.45 8.61
C TYR A 57 -11.94 8.25 9.29
N VAL A 58 -11.59 8.38 10.57
CA VAL A 58 -11.07 7.30 11.40
C VAL A 58 -12.17 6.26 11.61
N PRO A 59 -11.98 5.00 11.20
CA PRO A 59 -13.09 4.03 11.06
C PRO A 59 -13.58 3.43 12.37
N CYS A 60 -12.78 3.49 13.43
CA CYS A 60 -13.13 3.01 14.78
C CYS A 60 -12.32 3.74 15.84
N ASP A 61 -12.69 3.59 17.10
CA ASP A 61 -11.82 4.00 18.22
C ASP A 61 -10.53 3.19 18.20
N MET A 62 -9.40 3.88 18.32
CA MET A 62 -8.06 3.31 18.31
C MET A 62 -7.37 3.66 19.63
N ASP A 63 -6.92 2.63 20.37
CA ASP A 63 -6.25 2.78 21.65
C ASP A 63 -5.16 1.69 21.79
N TYR A 64 -3.95 2.03 21.32
CA TYR A 64 -2.84 1.09 21.25
C TYR A 64 -1.53 1.74 21.65
N ASP A 65 -0.83 1.11 22.58
CA ASP A 65 0.49 1.50 23.07
C ASP A 65 1.51 0.39 22.84
N ASP A 66 2.59 0.72 22.13
CA ASP A 66 3.78 -0.10 21.98
C ASP A 66 5.04 0.73 22.27
N PRO A 67 5.46 0.79 23.54
CA PRO A 67 6.66 1.55 23.93
C PRO A 67 7.96 1.04 23.27
N TYR A 68 8.01 -0.24 22.85
CA TYR A 68 9.20 -0.81 22.20
C TYR A 68 9.40 -0.27 20.77
N GLN A 69 8.32 0.14 20.12
CA GLN A 69 8.34 0.72 18.78
C GLN A 69 8.13 2.24 18.78
N ASP A 70 8.07 2.86 19.97
CA ASP A 70 7.69 4.28 20.13
C ASP A 70 6.41 4.60 19.33
N LEU A 71 5.38 3.76 19.52
CA LEU A 71 4.12 3.84 18.80
C LEU A 71 2.96 3.96 19.78
N PHE A 72 2.30 5.12 19.75
CA PHE A 72 1.16 5.46 20.58
C PHE A 72 0.03 5.92 19.69
N ILE A 73 -1.10 5.22 19.71
CA ILE A 73 -2.23 5.44 18.79
C ILE A 73 -3.49 5.67 19.62
N HIS A 74 -3.96 6.91 19.68
CA HIS A 74 -5.15 7.30 20.45
C HIS A 74 -6.05 8.17 19.60
N PHE A 75 -7.02 7.55 18.92
CA PHE A 75 -7.99 8.25 18.07
C PHE A 75 -9.41 7.83 18.42
N LYS A 76 -10.34 8.77 18.33
CA LYS A 76 -11.76 8.47 18.32
C LYS A 76 -12.26 8.28 16.90
N GLN A 77 -13.25 7.41 16.73
CA GLN A 77 -13.96 7.25 15.46
C GLN A 77 -14.53 8.59 14.99
N GLY A 78 -14.43 8.85 13.70
CA GLY A 78 -15.02 10.05 13.09
C GLY A 78 -14.10 10.83 12.19
N GLN A 79 -14.61 11.94 11.66
CA GLN A 79 -13.86 12.82 10.78
C GLN A 79 -12.82 13.60 11.57
N GLN A 80 -11.55 13.53 11.15
CA GLN A 80 -10.43 14.20 11.79
C GLN A 80 -9.49 14.78 10.75
N HIS A 81 -8.78 15.84 11.13
CA HIS A 81 -7.67 16.38 10.37
C HIS A 81 -6.37 15.83 10.97
N LEU A 82 -5.66 15.00 10.20
CA LEU A 82 -4.49 14.26 10.67
C LEU A 82 -3.19 14.93 10.18
N SER A 83 -2.25 15.18 11.08
CA SER A 83 -0.86 15.47 10.72
C SER A 83 -0.18 14.24 10.11
N GLY A 84 1.03 14.39 9.59
CA GLY A 84 1.79 13.26 9.03
C GLY A 84 2.04 12.14 10.03
N GLN A 85 2.39 12.50 11.28
CA GLN A 85 2.57 11.54 12.36
C GLN A 85 1.25 10.81 12.68
N GLN A 86 0.16 11.53 12.83
CA GLN A 86 -1.16 10.96 13.10
C GLN A 86 -1.67 10.06 11.97
N ALA A 87 -1.47 10.47 10.72
CA ALA A 87 -1.81 9.66 9.56
C ALA A 87 -1.01 8.34 9.50
N MET A 88 0.27 8.39 9.88
CA MET A 88 1.13 7.21 9.99
C MET A 88 0.64 6.27 11.12
N GLU A 89 0.26 6.81 12.27
CA GLU A 89 -0.29 6.05 13.39
C GLU A 89 -1.58 5.34 12.99
N VAL A 90 -2.53 6.05 12.37
CA VAL A 90 -3.77 5.46 11.84
C VAL A 90 -3.48 4.39 10.78
N ALA A 91 -2.51 4.60 9.88
CA ALA A 91 -2.11 3.62 8.87
C ALA A 91 -1.46 2.35 9.45
N ARG A 92 -0.86 2.44 10.63
CA ARG A 92 -0.23 1.31 11.33
C ARG A 92 -1.17 0.57 12.27
N PHE A 93 -2.27 1.18 12.66
CA PHE A 93 -3.21 0.58 13.58
C PHE A 93 -3.74 -0.76 13.08
N ARG A 94 -3.78 -1.75 13.95
CA ARG A 94 -4.30 -3.10 13.68
C ARG A 94 -5.32 -3.54 14.73
N LYS A 95 -5.01 -3.30 16.01
CA LYS A 95 -5.86 -3.69 17.14
C LYS A 95 -5.58 -2.81 18.34
N ASN A 96 -6.53 -2.74 19.24
CA ASN A 96 -6.40 -2.13 20.55
C ASN A 96 -5.57 -3.02 21.51
N ASN A 97 -5.11 -2.49 22.63
CA ASN A 97 -4.40 -3.27 23.63
C ASN A 97 -5.25 -4.38 24.27
N ASP A 98 -6.57 -4.24 24.28
CA ASP A 98 -7.51 -5.27 24.72
C ASP A 98 -7.76 -6.37 23.67
N GLY A 99 -7.14 -6.27 22.50
CA GLY A 99 -7.29 -7.21 21.40
C GLY A 99 -8.46 -6.91 20.45
N SER A 100 -9.32 -5.95 20.78
CA SER A 100 -10.37 -5.46 19.88
C SER A 100 -9.76 -4.63 18.73
N GLY A 101 -10.57 -4.33 17.70
CA GLY A 101 -10.13 -3.57 16.53
C GLY A 101 -10.41 -4.33 15.24
N TYR A 102 -9.56 -4.15 14.23
CA TYR A 102 -9.72 -4.84 12.96
C TYR A 102 -8.49 -5.66 12.56
N THR A 103 -8.72 -6.62 11.67
CA THR A 103 -7.70 -7.53 11.15
C THR A 103 -6.70 -6.82 10.21
N ASP A 104 -5.74 -7.57 9.68
CA ASP A 104 -4.83 -7.08 8.62
C ASP A 104 -5.57 -6.59 7.38
N VAL A 105 -6.71 -7.18 7.04
CA VAL A 105 -7.59 -6.73 5.96
C VAL A 105 -8.13 -5.33 6.25
N GLY A 106 -8.63 -5.09 7.47
CA GLY A 106 -9.10 -3.76 7.89
C GLY A 106 -7.99 -2.70 7.85
N ARG A 107 -6.77 -3.07 8.26
CA ARG A 107 -5.59 -2.19 8.13
C ARG A 107 -5.31 -1.84 6.66
N THR A 108 -5.32 -2.82 5.77
CA THR A 108 -5.10 -2.61 4.34
C THR A 108 -6.17 -1.68 3.74
N GLN A 109 -7.44 -1.88 4.09
CA GLN A 109 -8.53 -1.00 3.65
C GLN A 109 -8.37 0.44 4.17
N THR A 110 -7.92 0.61 5.41
CA THR A 110 -7.64 1.93 5.98
C THR A 110 -6.50 2.62 5.24
N GLN A 111 -5.42 1.89 4.93
CA GLN A 111 -4.30 2.39 4.14
C GLN A 111 -4.74 2.81 2.73
N GLN A 112 -5.57 2.02 2.04
CA GLN A 112 -6.11 2.36 0.72
C GLN A 112 -6.93 3.65 0.78
N LYS A 113 -7.86 3.77 1.74
CA LYS A 113 -8.68 4.98 1.93
C LYS A 113 -7.82 6.21 2.22
N LEU A 114 -6.78 6.06 3.03
CA LEU A 114 -5.85 7.14 3.35
C LEU A 114 -5.05 7.59 2.12
N LEU A 115 -4.58 6.65 1.30
CA LEU A 115 -3.90 6.96 0.03
C LEU A 115 -4.83 7.69 -0.95
N ILE A 116 -6.10 7.29 -1.04
CA ILE A 116 -7.09 8.00 -1.86
C ILE A 116 -7.32 9.42 -1.34
N ALA A 117 -7.44 9.60 -0.03
CA ALA A 117 -7.60 10.93 0.56
C ALA A 117 -6.40 11.84 0.27
N LEU A 118 -5.18 11.30 0.35
CA LEU A 118 -3.96 12.01 -0.01
C LEU A 118 -3.90 12.35 -1.50
N ALA A 119 -4.24 11.40 -2.37
CA ALA A 119 -4.29 11.64 -3.81
C ALA A 119 -5.27 12.77 -4.16
N LYS A 120 -6.47 12.77 -3.59
CA LYS A 120 -7.45 13.85 -3.74
C LYS A 120 -6.88 15.20 -3.29
N LYS A 121 -6.15 15.23 -2.18
CA LYS A 121 -5.54 16.45 -1.66
C LYS A 121 -4.42 16.96 -2.57
N VAL A 122 -3.59 16.07 -3.10
CA VAL A 122 -2.54 16.42 -4.10
C VAL A 122 -3.17 17.00 -5.36
N LEU A 123 -4.24 16.38 -5.86
CA LEU A 123 -4.94 16.84 -7.07
C LEU A 123 -5.65 18.19 -6.88
N ALA A 124 -6.18 18.44 -5.70
CA ALA A 124 -6.81 19.73 -5.36
C ALA A 124 -5.77 20.85 -5.16
N TRP A 125 -4.50 20.55 -5.25
CA TRP A 125 -3.41 21.46 -4.90
C TRP A 125 -3.02 22.34 -6.08
N ASN A 126 -3.53 23.54 -6.13
CA ASN A 126 -3.36 24.51 -7.24
C ASN A 126 -2.10 25.39 -7.14
N SER A 127 -1.12 25.04 -6.30
CA SER A 127 -0.01 25.94 -6.01
C SER A 127 1.28 25.54 -6.72
N VAL A 128 1.60 26.18 -7.82
CA VAL A 128 2.89 26.05 -8.53
C VAL A 128 4.08 26.36 -7.62
N SER A 129 3.90 27.26 -6.63
CA SER A 129 4.97 27.66 -5.70
C SER A 129 5.41 26.52 -4.74
N LYS A 130 4.61 25.49 -4.58
CA LYS A 130 4.89 24.37 -3.68
C LYS A 130 5.52 23.16 -4.40
N ILE A 131 5.71 23.19 -5.72
CA ILE A 131 6.30 22.08 -6.49
C ILE A 131 7.73 21.77 -6.01
N ASN A 132 8.53 22.77 -5.72
CA ASN A 132 9.93 22.58 -5.32
C ASN A 132 10.07 21.77 -4.03
N GLY A 133 9.29 22.06 -3.00
CA GLY A 133 9.34 21.30 -1.76
C GLY A 133 8.80 19.87 -1.90
N PHE A 134 7.81 19.66 -2.80
CA PHE A 134 7.38 18.31 -3.14
C PHE A 134 8.52 17.51 -3.80
N VAL A 135 9.24 18.12 -4.74
CA VAL A 135 10.41 17.51 -5.41
C VAL A 135 11.52 17.19 -4.40
N GLU A 136 11.78 18.06 -3.44
CA GLU A 136 12.76 17.79 -2.37
C GLU A 136 12.37 16.57 -1.51
N ILE A 137 11.12 16.48 -1.08
CA ILE A 137 10.59 15.33 -0.33
C ILE A 137 10.69 14.07 -1.18
N PHE A 138 10.28 14.14 -2.43
CA PHE A 138 10.33 13.02 -3.37
C PHE A 138 11.77 12.51 -3.51
N ASN A 139 12.71 13.36 -3.86
CA ASN A 139 14.11 12.99 -4.05
C ASN A 139 14.76 12.41 -2.78
N LYS A 140 14.33 12.86 -1.60
CA LYS A 140 14.90 12.43 -0.33
C LYS A 140 14.35 11.10 0.17
N TYR A 141 13.07 10.80 -0.08
CA TYR A 141 12.35 9.73 0.60
C TYR A 141 11.71 8.70 -0.32
N VAL A 142 11.71 8.93 -1.62
CA VAL A 142 11.11 8.04 -2.61
C VAL A 142 12.18 7.33 -3.40
N SER A 143 12.02 6.02 -3.57
CA SER A 143 12.82 5.20 -4.48
C SER A 143 11.90 4.67 -5.57
N THR A 144 12.32 4.83 -6.83
CA THR A 144 11.56 4.37 -8.00
C THR A 144 12.51 4.01 -9.14
N ASN A 145 12.06 3.15 -10.05
CA ASN A 145 12.73 2.87 -11.33
C ASN A 145 12.11 3.68 -12.50
N MET A 146 11.19 4.60 -12.20
CA MET A 146 10.59 5.47 -13.21
C MET A 146 11.55 6.59 -13.57
N GLU A 147 11.60 6.91 -14.88
CA GLU A 147 12.27 8.12 -15.37
C GLU A 147 11.40 9.37 -15.14
N LEU A 148 12.04 10.53 -15.10
CA LEU A 148 11.32 11.80 -14.89
C LEU A 148 10.21 12.03 -15.95
N SER A 149 10.46 11.66 -17.19
CA SER A 149 9.50 11.76 -18.30
C SER A 149 8.25 10.89 -18.04
N GLU A 150 8.43 9.68 -17.53
CA GLU A 150 7.33 8.77 -17.16
C GLU A 150 6.53 9.33 -15.98
N MET A 151 7.22 9.83 -14.96
CA MET A 151 6.56 10.47 -13.82
C MET A 151 5.73 11.68 -14.25
N MET A 152 6.25 12.53 -15.16
CA MET A 152 5.52 13.66 -15.71
C MET A 152 4.32 13.22 -16.55
N TYR A 153 4.45 12.15 -17.33
CA TYR A 153 3.35 11.57 -18.08
C TYR A 153 2.23 11.12 -17.14
N PHE A 154 2.53 10.29 -16.16
CA PHE A 154 1.53 9.82 -15.20
C PHE A 154 0.91 10.97 -14.40
N ALA A 155 1.71 11.95 -13.95
CA ALA A 155 1.20 13.13 -13.27
C ALA A 155 0.21 13.92 -14.15
N SER A 156 0.47 14.02 -15.46
CA SER A 156 -0.45 14.67 -16.40
C SER A 156 -1.76 13.90 -16.58
N GLN A 157 -1.74 12.56 -16.51
CA GLN A 157 -2.95 11.74 -16.62
C GLN A 157 -3.80 11.78 -15.35
N VAL A 158 -3.16 11.85 -14.19
CA VAL A 158 -3.84 11.89 -12.89
C VAL A 158 -4.76 13.11 -12.76
N ILE A 159 -4.43 14.23 -13.40
CA ILE A 159 -5.28 15.45 -13.42
C ILE A 159 -6.66 15.19 -14.06
N TYR A 160 -6.75 14.24 -14.99
CA TYR A 160 -7.99 13.86 -15.67
C TYR A 160 -8.76 12.75 -14.96
N LEU A 161 -8.21 12.17 -13.89
CA LEU A 161 -8.92 11.16 -13.13
C LEU A 161 -10.08 11.81 -12.34
N ASP A 162 -11.29 11.39 -12.65
CA ASP A 162 -12.43 11.65 -11.77
C ASP A 162 -12.27 10.77 -10.51
N THR A 163 -11.69 11.35 -9.46
CA THR A 163 -11.46 10.66 -8.19
C THR A 163 -12.75 10.29 -7.46
N ALA A 164 -13.89 10.78 -7.89
CA ALA A 164 -15.19 10.41 -7.32
C ALA A 164 -15.74 9.12 -7.94
N ALA A 165 -15.42 8.85 -9.21
CA ALA A 165 -15.95 7.71 -9.98
C ALA A 165 -14.85 6.77 -10.50
N GLY A 166 -13.56 7.14 -10.44
CA GLY A 166 -12.50 6.50 -11.23
C GLY A 166 -11.44 5.72 -10.42
N VAL A 167 -11.55 5.63 -9.09
CA VAL A 167 -10.59 4.85 -8.30
C VAL A 167 -11.29 3.65 -7.68
N GLU A 168 -11.04 2.48 -8.24
CA GLU A 168 -11.47 1.22 -7.64
C GLU A 168 -10.30 0.61 -6.85
N THR A 169 -10.60 0.03 -5.70
CA THR A 169 -9.64 -0.67 -4.85
C THR A 169 -10.15 -2.06 -4.55
N ALA A 170 -9.23 -3.03 -4.51
CA ALA A 170 -9.53 -4.37 -4.06
C ALA A 170 -8.47 -4.83 -3.05
N THR A 171 -8.87 -5.72 -2.16
CA THR A 171 -7.98 -6.48 -1.29
C THR A 171 -8.11 -7.94 -1.70
N LEU A 172 -7.00 -8.60 -2.01
CA LEU A 172 -7.02 -10.01 -2.34
C LEU A 172 -7.46 -10.82 -1.12
N GLU A 173 -8.44 -11.68 -1.32
CA GLU A 173 -8.98 -12.53 -0.27
C GLU A 173 -8.09 -13.75 -0.01
N GLY A 174 -8.16 -14.31 1.21
CA GLY A 174 -7.37 -15.46 1.56
C GLY A 174 -7.44 -15.83 3.04
N ASN A 175 -6.69 -16.86 3.40
CA ASN A 175 -6.57 -17.36 4.76
C ASN A 175 -5.31 -16.80 5.44
N GLY A 176 -5.49 -15.93 6.44
CA GLY A 176 -4.40 -15.31 7.21
C GLY A 176 -3.79 -16.20 8.31
N GLU A 177 -4.34 -17.40 8.53
CA GLU A 177 -3.87 -18.37 9.55
C GLU A 177 -3.17 -19.57 8.90
N ALA A 178 -2.91 -19.52 7.61
CA ALA A 178 -2.26 -20.60 6.91
C ALA A 178 -0.82 -20.84 7.42
N THR A 179 -0.37 -22.07 7.34
CA THR A 179 1.01 -22.45 7.62
C THR A 179 1.70 -22.86 6.32
N TRP A 180 2.79 -22.19 5.98
CA TRP A 180 3.54 -22.51 4.78
C TRP A 180 4.98 -22.94 5.12
N ARG A 181 5.38 -24.16 4.72
CA ARG A 181 6.72 -24.73 4.99
C ARG A 181 7.12 -24.64 6.48
N GLY A 182 6.17 -24.83 7.40
CA GLY A 182 6.40 -24.75 8.84
C GLY A 182 6.40 -23.34 9.44
N TYR A 183 6.19 -22.29 8.62
CA TYR A 183 6.01 -20.92 9.08
C TYR A 183 4.51 -20.65 9.28
N PRO A 184 4.05 -20.40 10.53
CA PRO A 184 2.66 -20.09 10.83
C PRO A 184 2.32 -18.65 10.43
N TYR A 185 1.02 -18.35 10.36
CA TYR A 185 0.47 -17.02 10.07
C TYR A 185 0.88 -16.46 8.71
N CYS A 186 1.01 -17.33 7.72
CA CYS A 186 1.10 -16.94 6.33
C CYS A 186 -0.28 -16.56 5.80
N TYR A 187 -0.34 -15.59 4.88
CA TYR A 187 -1.56 -15.27 4.17
C TYR A 187 -1.60 -16.06 2.87
N GLU A 188 -2.47 -17.06 2.80
CA GLU A 188 -2.70 -17.87 1.60
C GLU A 188 -3.84 -17.25 0.81
N LEU A 189 -3.54 -16.81 -0.41
CA LEU A 189 -4.52 -16.19 -1.29
C LEU A 189 -5.52 -17.23 -1.79
N ASP A 190 -6.79 -16.84 -1.87
CA ASP A 190 -7.83 -17.63 -2.53
C ASP A 190 -7.63 -17.53 -4.05
N PRO A 191 -7.45 -18.66 -4.77
CA PRO A 191 -7.14 -18.64 -6.20
C PRO A 191 -8.24 -18.06 -7.07
N ASP A 192 -9.51 -18.37 -6.77
CA ASP A 192 -10.64 -17.99 -7.62
C ASP A 192 -10.91 -16.48 -7.49
N THR A 193 -10.98 -15.96 -6.28
CA THR A 193 -11.18 -14.51 -6.05
C THR A 193 -9.98 -13.68 -6.48
N THR A 194 -8.75 -14.23 -6.36
CA THR A 194 -7.55 -13.58 -6.88
C THR A 194 -7.58 -13.49 -8.40
N LEU A 195 -7.92 -14.58 -9.09
CA LEU A 195 -8.03 -14.61 -10.56
C LEU A 195 -9.07 -13.60 -11.07
N ASP A 196 -10.26 -13.57 -10.45
CA ASP A 196 -11.31 -12.62 -10.80
C ASP A 196 -10.84 -11.17 -10.61
N THR A 197 -10.23 -10.88 -9.46
CA THR A 197 -9.73 -9.54 -9.15
C THR A 197 -8.62 -9.10 -10.11
N VAL A 198 -7.68 -9.97 -10.44
CA VAL A 198 -6.59 -9.68 -11.38
C VAL A 198 -7.16 -9.44 -12.78
N ASN A 199 -8.04 -10.30 -13.27
CA ASN A 199 -8.64 -10.14 -14.60
C ASN A 199 -9.46 -8.86 -14.72
N ARG A 200 -10.20 -8.51 -13.69
CA ARG A 200 -11.06 -7.31 -13.68
C ARG A 200 -10.30 -6.00 -13.54
N LEU A 201 -9.25 -5.95 -12.73
CA LEU A 201 -8.61 -4.67 -12.34
C LEU A 201 -7.19 -4.47 -12.85
N LEU A 202 -6.44 -5.55 -13.09
CA LEU A 202 -5.00 -5.47 -13.28
C LEU A 202 -4.52 -6.11 -14.60
N ASN A 203 -5.37 -6.87 -15.27
CA ASN A 203 -5.01 -7.61 -16.48
C ASN A 203 -4.69 -6.64 -17.64
N PRO A 204 -3.44 -6.63 -18.16
CA PRO A 204 -3.06 -5.77 -19.28
C PRO A 204 -3.25 -6.43 -20.64
N TYR A 205 -3.75 -7.67 -20.69
CA TYR A 205 -3.87 -8.46 -21.91
C TYR A 205 -5.29 -8.35 -22.52
N ASP A 206 -5.39 -8.61 -23.82
CA ASP A 206 -6.67 -8.64 -24.55
C ASP A 206 -7.51 -9.93 -24.30
N ARG A 207 -7.10 -10.74 -23.33
CA ARG A 207 -7.75 -11.98 -22.91
C ARG A 207 -7.70 -12.12 -21.39
N ASP A 208 -8.60 -12.92 -20.84
CA ASP A 208 -8.50 -13.30 -19.44
C ASP A 208 -7.31 -14.22 -19.18
N LEU A 209 -6.67 -14.04 -18.02
CA LEU A 209 -5.74 -15.01 -17.47
C LEU A 209 -6.48 -16.25 -17.00
N THR A 210 -5.79 -17.39 -17.00
CA THR A 210 -6.28 -18.66 -16.46
C THR A 210 -5.66 -18.93 -15.09
N ALA A 211 -6.26 -19.84 -14.32
CA ALA A 211 -5.73 -20.21 -13.00
C ALA A 211 -4.31 -20.81 -13.06
N GLU A 212 -3.92 -21.41 -14.18
CA GLU A 212 -2.59 -21.98 -14.38
C GLU A 212 -1.49 -20.91 -14.56
N GLU A 213 -1.88 -19.68 -14.93
CA GLU A 213 -0.97 -18.54 -15.08
C GLU A 213 -0.71 -17.80 -13.75
N LEU A 214 -1.51 -18.09 -12.72
CA LEU A 214 -1.27 -17.61 -11.36
C LEU A 214 -0.38 -18.63 -10.60
N HIS A 215 0.77 -18.19 -10.15
CA HIS A 215 1.68 -19.05 -9.41
C HIS A 215 1.53 -18.84 -7.90
N LEU A 216 0.32 -19.01 -7.38
CA LEU A 216 0.02 -18.86 -5.97
C LEU A 216 0.66 -19.99 -5.16
N GLY A 217 1.30 -19.64 -4.04
CA GLY A 217 1.78 -20.63 -3.08
C GLY A 217 0.59 -21.22 -2.31
N THR A 218 0.45 -22.54 -2.31
CA THR A 218 -0.55 -23.25 -1.51
C THR A 218 0.08 -23.87 -0.28
N SER A 219 -0.61 -23.79 0.86
CA SER A 219 -0.25 -24.57 2.06
C SER A 219 -0.51 -26.05 1.76
N LYS A 220 0.53 -26.87 1.75
CA LYS A 220 0.45 -28.33 1.77
C LYS A 220 1.00 -28.86 3.06
#